data_d7d390fbb9e095380137d3a8da3ada2c
#
_entry.id   d7d390fbb9e095380137d3a8da3ada2c
#
_cell.length_a   1.000
_cell.length_b   1.000
_cell.length_c   1.000
_cell.angle_alpha   90.00
_cell.angle_beta   90.00
_cell.angle_gamma   90.00
#
_symmetry.space_group_name_H-M   'P 1'
#
loop_
_entity.id
_entity.type
_entity.pdbx_description
1 polymer ?
#
loop_
_entity_poly.entity_id
_entity_poly.type
_entity_poly.pdbx_seq_one_letter_code
_entity_poly.pdbx_strand_id
1 'polypeptide(L)'
;MLQAQINRRHQAAWNCGVRTRRHGISPFGVFDAGRTAVRMIGRAAKVQAYEVALMASVAAMAPLHLVGGGFDPSCGPRSPVQVHTAPTMRPVLLVHGLGGTKSSWSLLAQALSARGLTVEAVTYTPIGTSVEQLADRLVVEVDRMLSRTESDKVHLVGHSLGGVVIAQAIAGGRLDGLVDTVVTLASPFGGTPWANLLPFGAIVRALREDSPLLRRLACAPVPDDVRWLAFTAALDMIVPGLRSVPAHTQAETVTVGGVGHNGMLLSWEVVGRIVDALPA
;
A
#
# COMPACT_ATOMS: atom_id res chain seq x y z
N MET A 1 0.19 21.40 22.99
CA MET A 1 -0.97 22.07 22.35
C MET A 1 -1.32 21.49 20.98
N LEU A 2 -0.36 21.10 20.16
CA LEU A 2 -0.59 20.55 18.81
C LEU A 2 -1.35 19.22 18.81
N GLN A 3 -1.04 18.30 19.74
CA GLN A 3 -1.69 16.99 19.88
C GLN A 3 -3.18 17.08 20.22
N ALA A 4 -3.59 18.10 21.01
CA ALA A 4 -4.97 18.35 21.36
C ALA A 4 -5.80 18.94 20.19
N GLN A 5 -5.14 19.58 19.22
CA GLN A 5 -5.79 20.08 18.00
C GLN A 5 -6.01 18.97 16.97
N ILE A 6 -5.08 18.03 16.85
CA ILE A 6 -5.22 16.85 15.98
C ILE A 6 -6.37 15.97 16.46
N ASN A 7 -6.44 15.67 17.75
CA ASN A 7 -7.55 14.90 18.33
C ASN A 7 -8.90 15.60 18.20
N ARG A 8 -8.97 16.92 18.30
CA ARG A 8 -10.21 17.67 18.11
C ARG A 8 -10.70 17.68 16.66
N ARG A 9 -9.80 17.70 15.67
CA ARG A 9 -10.18 17.61 14.26
C ARG A 9 -10.69 16.20 13.90
N HIS A 10 -10.15 15.15 14.48
CA HIS A 10 -10.64 13.79 14.31
C HIS A 10 -12.02 13.59 14.96
N GLN A 11 -12.30 14.16 16.13
CA GLN A 11 -13.62 14.11 16.75
C GLN A 11 -14.68 14.95 16.05
N ALA A 12 -14.33 16.07 15.42
CA ALA A 12 -15.28 16.91 14.67
C ALA A 12 -15.79 16.22 13.38
N ALA A 13 -15.01 15.34 12.77
CA ALA A 13 -15.45 14.57 11.60
C ALA A 13 -16.52 13.51 11.91
N TRP A 14 -16.66 13.09 13.18
CA TRP A 14 -17.65 12.10 13.63
C TRP A 14 -19.02 12.70 13.98
N ASN A 15 -19.14 14.02 14.12
CA ASN A 15 -20.36 14.69 14.55
C ASN A 15 -21.19 15.33 13.42
N CYS A 16 -20.87 15.09 12.16
CA CYS A 16 -21.68 15.61 11.05
C CYS A 16 -22.91 14.71 10.82
N GLY A 17 -24.03 15.16 11.32
CA GLY A 17 -25.37 14.63 11.44
C GLY A 17 -25.85 13.60 10.42
N VAL A 18 -26.08 12.39 10.88
CA VAL A 18 -27.04 11.47 10.26
C VAL A 18 -28.45 11.85 10.74
N ARG A 19 -29.20 12.57 9.90
CA ARG A 19 -30.65 12.70 10.07
C ARG A 19 -31.30 11.35 9.81
N THR A 20 -31.65 10.64 10.88
CA THR A 20 -32.45 9.42 10.78
C THR A 20 -33.88 9.76 10.37
N ARG A 21 -34.22 9.47 9.10
CA ARG A 21 -35.64 9.29 8.73
C ARG A 21 -36.11 7.97 9.33
N ARG A 22 -37.06 8.03 10.25
CA ARG A 22 -37.80 6.86 10.72
C ARG A 22 -38.66 6.34 9.57
N HIS A 23 -38.21 5.30 8.90
CA HIS A 23 -39.06 4.46 8.06
C HIS A 23 -39.49 3.23 8.89
N GLY A 24 -40.78 2.94 8.92
CA GLY A 24 -41.33 1.79 9.60
C GLY A 24 -40.71 0.49 9.06
N ILE A 25 -40.15 -0.33 9.96
CA ILE A 25 -39.55 -1.62 9.64
C ILE A 25 -40.66 -2.64 9.41
N SER A 26 -40.79 -3.15 8.18
CA SER A 26 -41.67 -4.28 7.87
C SER A 26 -41.10 -5.58 8.51
N PRO A 27 -41.95 -6.46 9.06
CA PRO A 27 -41.47 -7.72 9.69
C PRO A 27 -40.70 -8.63 8.76
N PHE A 28 -40.84 -8.51 7.43
CA PHE A 28 -40.03 -9.25 6.45
C PHE A 28 -38.59 -8.74 6.30
N GLY A 29 -38.29 -7.49 6.71
CA GLY A 29 -36.94 -6.93 6.64
C GLY A 29 -35.99 -7.49 7.70
N VAL A 30 -36.48 -8.03 8.81
CA VAL A 30 -35.65 -8.55 9.91
C VAL A 30 -35.01 -9.91 9.52
N PHE A 31 -35.72 -10.77 8.78
CA PHE A 31 -35.17 -12.06 8.32
C PHE A 31 -34.10 -11.89 7.23
N ASP A 32 -34.22 -10.88 6.38
CA ASP A 32 -33.23 -10.63 5.32
C ASP A 32 -31.99 -9.95 5.89
N ALA A 33 -32.14 -9.05 6.86
CA ALA A 33 -31.03 -8.46 7.60
C ALA A 33 -30.19 -9.51 8.36
N GLY A 34 -30.86 -10.50 9.00
CA GLY A 34 -30.19 -11.61 9.67
C GLY A 34 -29.38 -12.49 8.73
N ARG A 35 -29.92 -12.86 7.58
CA ARG A 35 -29.22 -13.65 6.55
C ARG A 35 -28.04 -12.89 5.95
N THR A 36 -28.21 -11.60 5.72
CA THR A 36 -27.15 -10.73 5.24
C THR A 36 -26.05 -10.58 6.27
N ALA A 37 -26.38 -10.37 7.54
CA ALA A 37 -25.41 -10.29 8.63
C ALA A 37 -24.62 -11.59 8.81
N VAL A 38 -25.29 -12.77 8.79
CA VAL A 38 -24.61 -14.08 8.87
C VAL A 38 -23.69 -14.31 7.67
N ARG A 39 -24.08 -13.91 6.44
CA ARG A 39 -23.21 -14.00 5.26
C ARG A 39 -22.02 -13.05 5.35
N MET A 40 -22.19 -11.84 5.88
CA MET A 40 -21.11 -10.88 6.09
C MET A 40 -20.11 -11.38 7.15
N ILE A 41 -20.61 -11.89 8.28
CA ILE A 41 -19.77 -12.51 9.32
C ILE A 41 -18.99 -13.70 8.77
N GLY A 42 -19.65 -14.59 8.01
CA GLY A 42 -18.99 -15.73 7.38
C GLY A 42 -17.92 -15.34 6.34
N ARG A 43 -18.14 -14.26 5.58
CA ARG A 43 -17.13 -13.69 4.68
C ARG A 43 -15.96 -13.08 5.45
N ALA A 44 -16.23 -12.27 6.46
CA ALA A 44 -15.21 -11.68 7.30
C ALA A 44 -14.33 -12.74 7.97
N ALA A 45 -14.95 -13.79 8.54
CA ALA A 45 -14.22 -14.90 9.15
C ALA A 45 -13.31 -15.64 8.17
N LYS A 46 -13.75 -15.86 6.91
CA LYS A 46 -12.92 -16.48 5.87
C LYS A 46 -11.75 -15.59 5.47
N VAL A 47 -11.97 -14.29 5.29
CA VAL A 47 -10.91 -13.33 4.98
C VAL A 47 -9.88 -13.31 6.11
N GLN A 48 -10.34 -13.25 7.36
CA GLN A 48 -9.45 -13.26 8.52
C GLN A 48 -8.66 -14.56 8.66
N ALA A 49 -9.28 -15.71 8.44
CA ALA A 49 -8.58 -17.00 8.44
C ALA A 49 -7.48 -17.05 7.36
N TYR A 50 -7.75 -16.53 6.17
CA TYR A 50 -6.78 -16.45 5.09
C TYR A 50 -5.62 -15.51 5.45
N GLU A 51 -5.88 -14.33 6.01
CA GLU A 51 -4.85 -13.37 6.44
C GLU A 51 -3.95 -13.97 7.53
N VAL A 52 -4.53 -14.66 8.52
CA VAL A 52 -3.78 -15.35 9.58
C VAL A 52 -2.92 -16.47 8.99
N ALA A 53 -3.46 -17.29 8.08
CA ALA A 53 -2.70 -18.35 7.41
C ALA A 53 -1.53 -17.79 6.60
N LEU A 54 -1.72 -16.66 5.92
CA LEU A 54 -0.67 -16.00 5.15
C LEU A 54 0.41 -15.41 6.05
N MET A 55 0.04 -14.78 7.18
CA MET A 55 0.98 -14.30 8.18
C MET A 55 1.79 -15.43 8.82
N ALA A 56 1.14 -16.56 9.12
CA ALA A 56 1.83 -17.75 9.63
C ALA A 56 2.82 -18.30 8.61
N SER A 57 2.47 -18.30 7.33
CA SER A 57 3.37 -18.72 6.24
C SER A 57 4.58 -17.80 6.11
N VAL A 58 4.40 -16.50 6.20
CA VAL A 58 5.50 -15.51 6.20
C VAL A 58 6.42 -15.72 7.41
N ALA A 59 5.85 -15.95 8.60
CA ALA A 59 6.62 -16.22 9.81
C ALA A 59 7.38 -17.54 9.73
N ALA A 60 6.81 -18.58 9.13
CA ALA A 60 7.43 -19.88 8.93
C ALA A 60 8.56 -19.85 7.89
N MET A 61 8.47 -18.96 6.89
CA MET A 61 9.50 -18.80 5.85
C MET A 61 10.69 -17.94 6.31
N ALA A 62 10.54 -17.16 7.38
CA ALA A 62 11.60 -16.28 7.91
C ALA A 62 12.94 -17.00 8.18
N PRO A 63 13.00 -18.24 8.73
CA PRO A 63 14.26 -18.96 8.92
C PRO A 63 14.93 -19.41 7.62
N LEU A 64 14.16 -19.73 6.58
CA LEU A 64 14.68 -20.20 5.30
C LEU A 64 15.42 -19.11 4.51
N HIS A 65 15.04 -17.86 4.69
CA HIS A 65 15.72 -16.71 4.05
C HIS A 65 17.07 -16.38 4.71
N LEU A 66 17.36 -16.93 5.90
CA LEU A 66 18.66 -16.76 6.58
C LEU A 66 19.75 -17.71 6.07
N VAL A 67 19.39 -18.75 5.32
CA VAL A 67 20.32 -19.82 4.90
C VAL A 67 20.67 -19.77 3.40
N GLY A 68 19.96 -18.97 2.58
CA GLY A 68 20.06 -19.01 1.13
C GLY A 68 20.28 -17.68 0.43
N GLY A 69 21.11 -16.78 0.95
CA GLY A 69 21.28 -15.44 0.40
C GLY A 69 22.60 -15.17 -0.30
N GLY A 70 22.95 -15.95 -1.31
CA GLY A 70 23.93 -15.53 -2.31
C GLY A 70 23.23 -14.62 -3.33
N PHE A 71 23.53 -13.32 -3.32
CA PHE A 71 23.05 -12.36 -4.30
C PHE A 71 23.84 -12.55 -5.60
N ASP A 72 23.20 -13.04 -6.67
CA ASP A 72 23.73 -13.00 -8.03
C ASP A 72 23.08 -11.85 -8.80
N PRO A 73 23.82 -10.78 -9.12
CA PRO A 73 23.29 -9.64 -9.84
C PRO A 73 23.18 -9.83 -11.35
N SER A 74 23.51 -11.01 -11.91
CA SER A 74 23.75 -11.16 -13.35
C SER A 74 22.78 -12.04 -14.12
N CYS A 75 21.76 -12.65 -13.53
CA CYS A 75 20.94 -13.64 -14.24
C CYS A 75 19.45 -13.27 -14.32
N GLY A 76 19.09 -12.54 -15.37
CA GLY A 76 17.74 -12.44 -15.90
C GLY A 76 17.78 -12.34 -17.41
N PRO A 77 16.96 -13.10 -18.17
CA PRO A 77 16.96 -13.00 -19.62
C PRO A 77 16.55 -11.59 -20.05
N ARG A 78 17.40 -10.95 -20.82
CA ARG A 78 17.11 -9.69 -21.49
C ARG A 78 16.11 -9.98 -22.61
N SER A 79 14.84 -9.62 -22.40
CA SER A 79 13.92 -9.48 -23.53
C SER A 79 14.29 -8.24 -24.33
N PRO A 80 14.29 -8.29 -25.67
CA PRO A 80 14.63 -7.14 -26.50
C PRO A 80 13.59 -6.05 -26.31
N VAL A 81 14.08 -4.83 -26.05
CA VAL A 81 13.29 -3.61 -25.97
C VAL A 81 12.68 -3.36 -27.35
N GLN A 82 11.36 -3.41 -27.46
CA GLN A 82 10.65 -2.85 -28.61
C GLN A 82 10.56 -1.35 -28.40
N VAL A 83 11.26 -0.60 -29.22
CA VAL A 83 11.16 0.85 -29.30
C VAL A 83 9.82 1.19 -29.95
N HIS A 84 8.81 1.55 -29.14
CA HIS A 84 7.59 2.16 -29.61
C HIS A 84 7.68 3.66 -29.39
N THR A 85 7.77 4.41 -30.49
CA THR A 85 7.60 5.88 -30.54
C THR A 85 6.11 6.24 -30.44
N ALA A 86 5.49 5.98 -29.29
CA ALA A 86 4.20 6.56 -28.90
C ALA A 86 4.46 7.57 -27.76
N PRO A 87 3.56 8.55 -27.48
CA PRO A 87 3.72 9.41 -26.32
C PRO A 87 3.97 8.53 -25.11
N THR A 88 5.11 8.74 -24.45
CA THR A 88 5.65 7.81 -23.47
C THR A 88 4.71 7.74 -22.28
N MET A 89 3.92 6.67 -22.23
CA MET A 89 3.09 6.37 -21.08
C MET A 89 4.02 6.24 -19.85
N ARG A 90 3.69 6.95 -18.79
CA ARG A 90 4.52 6.94 -17.58
C ARG A 90 4.63 5.53 -17.02
N PRO A 91 5.85 5.04 -16.76
CA PRO A 91 6.04 3.70 -16.23
C PRO A 91 5.54 3.56 -14.79
N VAL A 92 5.25 2.33 -14.38
CA VAL A 92 4.76 2.02 -13.04
C VAL A 92 5.76 1.17 -12.29
N LEU A 93 6.18 1.63 -11.11
CA LEU A 93 7.06 0.88 -10.22
C LEU A 93 6.29 0.39 -9.00
N LEU A 94 6.29 -0.94 -8.78
CA LEU A 94 5.53 -1.63 -7.75
C LEU A 94 6.45 -2.00 -6.58
N VAL A 95 6.06 -1.60 -5.35
CA VAL A 95 6.87 -1.77 -4.12
C VAL A 95 6.11 -2.66 -3.14
N HIS A 96 6.56 -3.90 -2.96
CA HIS A 96 5.86 -4.89 -2.12
C HIS A 96 6.00 -4.61 -0.61
N GLY A 97 5.17 -5.28 0.20
CA GLY A 97 5.21 -5.21 1.66
C GLY A 97 6.20 -6.19 2.30
N LEU A 98 6.19 -6.25 3.62
CA LEU A 98 6.96 -7.21 4.40
C LEU A 98 6.55 -8.64 4.02
N GLY A 99 7.52 -9.49 3.67
CA GLY A 99 7.28 -10.86 3.21
C GLY A 99 6.69 -10.98 1.81
N GLY A 100 6.43 -9.86 1.11
CA GLY A 100 6.00 -9.85 -0.28
C GLY A 100 7.16 -10.12 -1.25
N THR A 101 6.79 -10.39 -2.49
CA THR A 101 7.71 -10.60 -3.61
C THR A 101 7.14 -9.94 -4.88
N LYS A 102 7.90 -9.96 -5.97
CA LYS A 102 7.40 -9.51 -7.28
C LYS A 102 6.10 -10.20 -7.70
N SER A 103 5.96 -11.48 -7.37
CA SER A 103 4.76 -12.26 -7.71
C SER A 103 3.50 -11.79 -6.98
N SER A 104 3.62 -11.08 -5.88
CA SER A 104 2.48 -10.46 -5.18
C SER A 104 1.72 -9.47 -6.08
N TRP A 105 2.37 -8.96 -7.10
CA TRP A 105 1.83 -7.95 -8.03
C TRP A 105 1.30 -8.52 -9.34
N SER A 106 1.30 -9.86 -9.52
CA SER A 106 1.00 -10.50 -10.81
C SER A 106 -0.32 -10.04 -11.41
N LEU A 107 -1.37 -9.89 -10.61
CA LEU A 107 -2.69 -9.47 -11.07
C LEU A 107 -2.68 -8.01 -11.56
N LEU A 108 -2.14 -7.10 -10.76
CA LEU A 108 -2.06 -5.68 -11.10
C LEU A 108 -1.10 -5.45 -12.28
N ALA A 109 0.08 -6.08 -12.24
CA ALA A 109 1.07 -5.94 -13.32
C ALA A 109 0.50 -6.40 -14.67
N GLN A 110 -0.23 -7.52 -14.70
CA GLN A 110 -0.90 -7.99 -15.90
C GLN A 110 -1.94 -6.99 -16.42
N ALA A 111 -2.78 -6.45 -15.51
CA ALA A 111 -3.82 -5.49 -15.89
C ALA A 111 -3.25 -4.17 -16.43
N LEU A 112 -2.19 -3.64 -15.80
CA LEU A 112 -1.52 -2.42 -16.25
C LEU A 112 -0.78 -2.64 -17.57
N SER A 113 -0.08 -3.77 -17.72
CA SER A 113 0.60 -4.12 -18.98
C SER A 113 -0.39 -4.31 -20.13
N ALA A 114 -1.58 -4.83 -19.87
CA ALA A 114 -2.65 -4.93 -20.86
C ALA A 114 -3.16 -3.56 -21.34
N ARG A 115 -2.94 -2.49 -20.55
CA ARG A 115 -3.19 -1.09 -20.93
C ARG A 115 -1.99 -0.45 -21.64
N GLY A 116 -0.90 -1.19 -21.84
CA GLY A 116 0.30 -0.69 -22.52
C GLY A 116 1.33 -0.02 -21.62
N LEU A 117 1.09 0.05 -20.27
CA LEU A 117 2.06 0.64 -19.37
C LEU A 117 3.28 -0.29 -19.19
N THR A 118 4.46 0.30 -19.09
CA THR A 118 5.67 -0.40 -18.64
C THR A 118 5.60 -0.56 -17.13
N VAL A 119 5.62 -1.82 -16.66
CA VAL A 119 5.45 -2.15 -15.23
C VAL A 119 6.62 -2.95 -14.73
N GLU A 120 7.20 -2.53 -13.62
CA GLU A 120 8.23 -3.29 -12.90
C GLU A 120 7.93 -3.37 -11.41
N ALA A 121 8.40 -4.45 -10.79
CA ALA A 121 8.33 -4.61 -9.36
C ALA A 121 9.75 -4.62 -8.75
N VAL A 122 9.95 -3.78 -7.75
CA VAL A 122 11.20 -3.71 -6.98
C VAL A 122 11.40 -5.02 -6.23
N THR A 123 12.63 -5.50 -6.21
CA THR A 123 13.03 -6.63 -5.36
C THR A 123 13.89 -6.13 -4.23
N TYR A 124 13.48 -6.40 -3.02
CA TYR A 124 14.28 -6.12 -1.84
C TYR A 124 14.03 -7.13 -0.72
N THR A 125 15.00 -7.27 0.16
CA THR A 125 14.85 -8.05 1.38
C THR A 125 14.78 -7.10 2.56
N PRO A 126 13.68 -7.10 3.32
CA PRO A 126 13.51 -6.19 4.46
C PRO A 126 14.35 -6.60 5.68
N ILE A 127 14.93 -7.80 5.69
CA ILE A 127 15.74 -8.31 6.79
C ILE A 127 17.09 -7.62 6.81
N GLY A 128 17.50 -7.10 7.97
CA GLY A 128 18.80 -6.44 8.15
C GLY A 128 18.89 -5.03 7.52
N THR A 129 17.77 -4.46 7.04
CA THR A 129 17.71 -3.12 6.45
C THR A 129 16.81 -2.19 7.26
N SER A 130 16.88 -0.89 6.98
CA SER A 130 15.95 0.12 7.49
C SER A 130 15.03 0.63 6.38
N VAL A 131 13.96 1.36 6.76
CA VAL A 131 13.05 1.99 5.79
C VAL A 131 13.79 3.04 4.97
N GLU A 132 14.72 3.78 5.58
CA GLU A 132 15.55 4.77 4.91
C GLU A 132 16.43 4.12 3.81
N GLN A 133 17.08 3.01 4.13
CA GLN A 133 17.89 2.26 3.15
C GLN A 133 17.05 1.70 2.00
N LEU A 134 15.81 1.26 2.29
CA LEU A 134 14.87 0.81 1.25
C LEU A 134 14.42 1.99 0.39
N ALA A 135 14.20 3.16 0.98
CA ALA A 135 13.87 4.38 0.25
C ALA A 135 15.01 4.83 -0.68
N ASP A 136 16.26 4.76 -0.22
CA ASP A 136 17.43 5.04 -1.07
C ASP A 136 17.51 4.09 -2.27
N ARG A 137 17.24 2.81 -2.06
CA ARG A 137 17.18 1.82 -3.17
C ARG A 137 16.04 2.13 -4.14
N LEU A 138 14.87 2.52 -3.62
CA LEU A 138 13.73 2.91 -4.46
C LEU A 138 14.10 4.09 -5.37
N VAL A 139 14.80 5.11 -4.86
CA VAL A 139 15.26 6.23 -5.68
C VAL A 139 16.13 5.75 -6.84
N VAL A 140 17.08 4.85 -6.59
CA VAL A 140 17.92 4.27 -7.65
C VAL A 140 17.10 3.50 -8.69
N GLU A 141 16.06 2.76 -8.26
CA GLU A 141 15.19 2.04 -9.19
C GLU A 141 14.32 3.01 -10.03
N VAL A 142 13.87 4.12 -9.43
CA VAL A 142 13.16 5.20 -10.17
C VAL A 142 14.07 5.78 -11.24
N ASP A 143 15.30 6.21 -10.89
CA ASP A 143 16.25 6.77 -11.84
C ASP A 143 16.57 5.80 -13.00
N ARG A 144 16.74 4.50 -12.66
CA ARG A 144 16.96 3.44 -13.65
C ARG A 144 15.78 3.27 -14.60
N MET A 145 14.56 3.27 -14.04
CA MET A 145 13.34 3.13 -14.82
C MET A 145 13.12 4.30 -15.76
N LEU A 146 13.25 5.53 -15.27
CA LEU A 146 13.11 6.74 -16.07
C LEU A 146 14.13 6.79 -17.22
N SER A 147 15.40 6.49 -16.91
CA SER A 147 16.47 6.45 -17.93
C SER A 147 16.22 5.40 -19.01
N ARG A 148 15.59 4.27 -18.66
CA ARG A 148 15.35 3.18 -19.63
C ARG A 148 14.09 3.39 -20.45
N THR A 149 13.09 4.08 -19.91
CA THR A 149 11.81 4.34 -20.57
C THR A 149 11.78 5.72 -21.24
N GLU A 150 12.83 6.53 -21.07
CA GLU A 150 12.91 7.92 -21.54
C GLU A 150 11.71 8.77 -21.05
N SER A 151 11.14 8.39 -19.89
CA SER A 151 10.01 9.10 -19.27
C SER A 151 10.52 10.15 -18.29
N ASP A 152 9.77 11.24 -18.18
CA ASP A 152 10.02 12.34 -17.22
C ASP A 152 9.53 12.02 -15.80
N LYS A 153 8.49 11.20 -15.68
CA LYS A 153 7.86 10.84 -14.40
C LYS A 153 7.49 9.35 -14.33
N VAL A 154 7.34 8.86 -13.11
CA VAL A 154 6.93 7.50 -12.80
C VAL A 154 5.68 7.49 -11.92
N HIS A 155 4.86 6.45 -12.04
CA HIS A 155 3.84 6.12 -11.05
C HIS A 155 4.41 5.13 -10.03
N LEU A 156 4.15 5.36 -8.74
CA LEU A 156 4.59 4.48 -7.65
C LEU A 156 3.39 3.80 -7.00
N VAL A 157 3.40 2.48 -6.91
CA VAL A 157 2.35 1.72 -6.23
C VAL A 157 2.98 0.90 -5.10
N GLY A 158 2.58 1.15 -3.85
CA GLY A 158 3.14 0.49 -2.67
C GLY A 158 2.09 -0.24 -1.86
N HIS A 159 2.39 -1.49 -1.47
CA HIS A 159 1.57 -2.25 -0.54
C HIS A 159 2.23 -2.32 0.84
N SER A 160 1.45 -2.07 1.89
CA SER A 160 1.91 -2.22 3.28
C SER A 160 3.21 -1.42 3.53
N LEU A 161 4.30 -2.07 3.96
CA LEU A 161 5.63 -1.46 4.09
C LEU A 161 6.06 -0.69 2.84
N GLY A 162 5.70 -1.17 1.65
CA GLY A 162 6.07 -0.52 0.38
C GLY A 162 5.58 0.92 0.26
N GLY A 163 4.37 1.23 0.77
CA GLY A 163 3.88 2.61 0.80
C GLY A 163 4.62 3.50 1.80
N VAL A 164 5.08 2.94 2.92
CA VAL A 164 5.93 3.68 3.88
C VAL A 164 7.32 3.97 3.28
N VAL A 165 7.87 3.03 2.50
CA VAL A 165 9.12 3.22 1.76
C VAL A 165 8.98 4.34 0.72
N ILE A 166 7.87 4.35 -0.04
CA ILE A 166 7.55 5.43 -0.99
C ILE A 166 7.46 6.79 -0.27
N ALA A 167 6.70 6.84 0.83
CA ALA A 167 6.56 8.07 1.61
C ALA A 167 7.91 8.59 2.13
N GLN A 168 8.78 7.70 2.59
CA GLN A 168 10.13 8.07 3.05
C GLN A 168 11.01 8.57 1.89
N ALA A 169 10.90 7.98 0.70
CA ALA A 169 11.65 8.43 -0.47
C ALA A 169 11.22 9.84 -0.92
N ILE A 170 9.90 10.10 -0.94
CA ILE A 170 9.35 11.42 -1.27
C ILE A 170 9.75 12.45 -0.21
N ALA A 171 9.60 12.13 1.08
CA ALA A 171 9.99 13.03 2.18
C ALA A 171 11.49 13.38 2.17
N GLY A 172 12.31 12.58 1.51
CA GLY A 172 13.73 12.84 1.29
C GLY A 172 14.03 13.88 0.19
N GLY A 173 13.04 14.34 -0.58
CA GLY A 173 13.16 15.33 -1.64
C GLY A 173 13.89 14.85 -2.91
N ARG A 174 14.37 13.60 -2.94
CA ARG A 174 15.13 13.07 -4.09
C ARG A 174 14.26 12.63 -5.26
N LEU A 175 12.95 12.58 -5.07
CA LEU A 175 11.95 12.25 -6.08
C LEU A 175 11.12 13.46 -6.52
N ASP A 176 11.50 14.67 -6.13
CA ASP A 176 10.80 15.90 -6.50
C ASP A 176 10.81 16.07 -8.02
N GLY A 177 9.63 16.29 -8.59
CA GLY A 177 9.42 16.41 -10.02
C GLY A 177 9.48 15.09 -10.82
N LEU A 178 9.85 13.95 -10.20
CA LEU A 178 9.99 12.65 -10.86
C LEU A 178 8.78 11.71 -10.67
N VAL A 179 7.87 12.04 -9.75
CA VAL A 179 6.69 11.23 -9.45
C VAL A 179 5.44 11.96 -9.92
N ASP A 180 4.53 11.24 -10.57
CA ASP A 180 3.23 11.76 -10.98
C ASP A 180 2.13 11.31 -10.01
N THR A 181 1.96 10.01 -9.85
CA THR A 181 0.92 9.44 -9.00
C THR A 181 1.51 8.43 -8.04
N VAL A 182 1.11 8.54 -6.79
CA VAL A 182 1.37 7.54 -5.75
C VAL A 182 0.07 6.82 -5.41
N VAL A 183 0.11 5.50 -5.40
CA VAL A 183 -0.97 4.65 -4.90
C VAL A 183 -0.44 3.83 -3.73
N THR A 184 -1.09 3.92 -2.58
CA THR A 184 -0.73 3.12 -1.40
C THR A 184 -1.88 2.20 -1.01
N LEU A 185 -1.57 0.93 -0.78
CA LEU A 185 -2.52 -0.11 -0.41
C LEU A 185 -2.23 -0.58 1.01
N ALA A 186 -3.14 -0.31 1.94
CA ALA A 186 -3.06 -0.75 3.33
C ALA A 186 -1.73 -0.45 4.02
N SER A 187 -1.11 0.70 3.73
CA SER A 187 0.21 1.07 4.25
C SER A 187 0.13 1.65 5.66
N PRO A 188 0.95 1.18 6.63
CA PRO A 188 0.79 1.51 8.04
C PRO A 188 1.34 2.90 8.41
N PHE A 189 0.75 3.97 7.89
CA PHE A 189 1.14 5.34 8.22
C PHE A 189 0.88 5.73 9.68
N GLY A 190 -0.13 5.10 10.31
CA GLY A 190 -0.39 5.20 11.75
C GLY A 190 0.20 4.05 12.56
N GLY A 191 1.09 3.26 11.97
CA GLY A 191 1.67 2.07 12.59
C GLY A 191 0.77 0.86 12.56
N THR A 192 1.29 -0.27 13.09
CA THR A 192 0.53 -1.52 13.21
C THR A 192 0.71 -2.13 14.60
N PRO A 193 -0.38 -2.63 15.22
CA PRO A 193 -0.30 -3.32 16.51
C PRO A 193 0.66 -4.52 16.51
N TRP A 194 0.78 -5.20 15.36
CA TRP A 194 1.67 -6.35 15.19
C TRP A 194 3.15 -6.01 15.39
N ALA A 195 3.55 -4.77 15.10
CA ALA A 195 4.92 -4.33 15.33
C ALA A 195 5.31 -4.28 16.82
N ASN A 196 4.34 -4.28 17.73
CA ASN A 196 4.58 -4.36 19.17
C ASN A 196 4.79 -5.81 19.65
N LEU A 197 4.27 -6.78 18.91
CA LEU A 197 4.39 -8.21 19.24
C LEU A 197 5.69 -8.83 18.72
N LEU A 198 6.32 -8.22 17.71
CA LEU A 198 7.56 -8.72 17.13
C LEU A 198 8.76 -8.04 17.82
N PRO A 199 9.69 -8.83 18.40
CA PRO A 199 10.72 -8.27 19.27
C PRO A 199 11.86 -7.56 18.53
N PHE A 200 12.13 -7.87 17.24
CA PHE A 200 13.38 -7.49 16.58
C PHE A 200 13.19 -6.91 15.17
N GLY A 201 14.18 -6.09 14.75
CA GLY A 201 14.33 -5.54 13.42
C GLY A 201 14.11 -4.03 13.35
N ALA A 202 14.90 -3.35 12.54
CA ALA A 202 14.78 -1.90 12.32
C ALA A 202 13.43 -1.53 11.71
N ILE A 203 12.97 -2.31 10.71
CA ILE A 203 11.68 -2.10 10.06
C ILE A 203 10.52 -2.31 11.03
N VAL A 204 10.54 -3.37 11.85
CA VAL A 204 9.49 -3.61 12.85
C VAL A 204 9.38 -2.43 13.81
N ARG A 205 10.52 -1.94 14.33
CA ARG A 205 10.52 -0.75 15.20
C ARG A 205 9.99 0.50 14.48
N ALA A 206 10.33 0.66 13.21
CA ALA A 206 9.87 1.79 12.40
C ALA A 206 8.34 1.78 12.17
N LEU A 207 7.71 0.61 12.16
CA LEU A 207 6.26 0.45 11.96
C LEU A 207 5.45 0.41 13.27
N ARG A 208 6.07 0.60 14.42
CA ARG A 208 5.34 0.80 15.69
C ARG A 208 4.57 2.11 15.66
N GLU A 209 3.42 2.10 16.35
CA GLU A 209 2.69 3.33 16.61
C GLU A 209 3.61 4.36 17.26
N ASP A 210 3.50 5.60 16.86
CA ASP A 210 4.32 6.72 17.37
C ASP A 210 5.83 6.57 17.15
N SER A 211 6.28 5.72 16.23
CA SER A 211 7.69 5.64 15.87
C SER A 211 8.22 7.00 15.38
N PRO A 212 9.51 7.31 15.61
CA PRO A 212 10.10 8.55 15.09
C PRO A 212 9.95 8.70 13.57
N LEU A 213 10.03 7.59 12.82
CA LEU A 213 9.83 7.59 11.38
C LEU A 213 8.41 8.04 11.02
N LEU A 214 7.37 7.36 11.55
CA LEU A 214 6.00 7.66 11.20
C LEU A 214 5.58 9.07 11.62
N ARG A 215 6.09 9.57 12.76
CA ARG A 215 5.88 10.98 13.16
C ARG A 215 6.51 11.97 12.18
N ARG A 216 7.71 11.69 11.67
CA ARG A 216 8.34 12.53 10.64
C ARG A 216 7.51 12.51 9.36
N LEU A 217 7.10 11.34 8.89
CA LEU A 217 6.30 11.20 7.67
C LEU A 217 4.93 11.88 7.78
N ALA A 218 4.32 11.86 8.96
CA ALA A 218 3.05 12.56 9.20
C ALA A 218 3.15 14.09 9.07
N CYS A 219 4.34 14.66 9.22
CA CYS A 219 4.62 16.08 9.10
C CYS A 219 5.38 16.45 7.82
N ALA A 220 5.82 15.47 7.04
CA ALA A 220 6.58 15.70 5.82
C ALA A 220 5.68 16.33 4.74
N PRO A 221 6.16 17.35 4.02
CA PRO A 221 5.45 17.87 2.87
C PRO A 221 5.44 16.82 1.75
N VAL A 222 4.37 16.84 0.98
CA VAL A 222 4.27 16.10 -0.30
C VAL A 222 4.27 17.18 -1.40
N PRO A 223 5.03 17.02 -2.48
CA PRO A 223 5.01 17.97 -3.59
C PRO A 223 3.60 18.15 -4.15
N ASP A 224 3.21 19.38 -4.49
CA ASP A 224 1.85 19.72 -4.95
C ASP A 224 1.50 19.08 -6.30
N ASP A 225 2.50 18.69 -7.08
CA ASP A 225 2.35 18.03 -8.38
C ASP A 225 2.22 16.50 -8.26
N VAL A 226 2.26 15.94 -7.06
CA VAL A 226 2.08 14.50 -6.80
C VAL A 226 0.64 14.21 -6.41
N ARG A 227 -0.08 13.46 -7.25
CA ARG A 227 -1.38 12.90 -6.89
C ARG A 227 -1.20 11.70 -5.98
N TRP A 228 -1.91 11.65 -4.85
CA TRP A 228 -1.81 10.53 -3.90
C TRP A 228 -3.17 9.87 -3.65
N LEU A 229 -3.26 8.55 -3.94
CA LEU A 229 -4.41 7.72 -3.61
C LEU A 229 -4.04 6.71 -2.53
N ALA A 230 -4.79 6.71 -1.44
CA ALA A 230 -4.60 5.78 -0.32
C ALA A 230 -5.77 4.81 -0.22
N PHE A 231 -5.54 3.55 -0.52
CA PHE A 231 -6.53 2.49 -0.38
C PHE A 231 -6.47 1.87 1.01
N THR A 232 -7.61 1.80 1.68
CA THR A 232 -7.78 1.16 2.99
C THR A 232 -8.66 -0.06 2.84
N ALA A 233 -8.35 -1.16 3.54
CA ALA A 233 -9.15 -2.37 3.53
C ALA A 233 -10.08 -2.38 4.77
N ALA A 234 -11.38 -2.57 4.54
CA ALA A 234 -12.37 -2.53 5.62
C ALA A 234 -12.21 -3.67 6.65
N LEU A 235 -11.60 -4.79 6.24
CA LEU A 235 -11.37 -5.96 7.08
C LEU A 235 -9.87 -6.16 7.39
N ASP A 236 -9.08 -5.09 7.34
CA ASP A 236 -7.64 -5.15 7.64
C ASP A 236 -7.39 -5.35 9.13
N MET A 237 -6.85 -6.51 9.51
CA MET A 237 -6.42 -6.79 10.87
C MET A 237 -4.94 -6.49 11.13
N ILE A 238 -4.17 -6.22 10.07
CA ILE A 238 -2.74 -5.92 10.18
C ILE A 238 -2.54 -4.43 10.36
N VAL A 239 -3.26 -3.62 9.56
CA VAL A 239 -3.27 -2.16 9.63
C VAL A 239 -4.72 -1.68 9.80
N PRO A 240 -5.30 -1.85 11.00
CA PRO A 240 -6.73 -1.63 11.19
C PRO A 240 -7.14 -0.16 11.11
N GLY A 241 -8.32 0.06 10.56
CA GLY A 241 -8.99 1.35 10.51
C GLY A 241 -8.23 2.39 9.69
N LEU A 242 -8.20 3.62 10.19
CA LEU A 242 -7.58 4.76 9.50
C LEU A 242 -6.03 4.79 9.57
N ARG A 243 -5.40 3.78 10.12
CA ARG A 243 -3.92 3.70 10.23
C ARG A 243 -3.24 3.60 8.87
N SER A 244 -3.97 3.22 7.84
CA SER A 244 -3.48 3.19 6.46
C SER A 244 -3.73 4.50 5.67
N VAL A 245 -4.29 5.52 6.32
CA VAL A 245 -4.47 6.85 5.73
C VAL A 245 -3.26 7.73 6.03
N PRO A 246 -2.60 8.31 5.02
CA PRO A 246 -1.56 9.30 5.24
C PRO A 246 -2.09 10.52 6.01
N ALA A 247 -1.25 11.15 6.80
CA ALA A 247 -1.65 12.32 7.59
C ALA A 247 -1.75 13.62 6.77
N HIS A 248 -1.12 13.67 5.58
CA HIS A 248 -1.20 14.84 4.69
C HIS A 248 -2.57 14.94 4.00
N THR A 249 -3.00 16.15 3.74
CA THR A 249 -4.35 16.45 3.24
C THR A 249 -4.54 16.21 1.73
N GLN A 250 -3.46 15.97 0.99
CA GLN A 250 -3.49 15.75 -0.47
C GLN A 250 -3.92 14.32 -0.83
N ALA A 251 -3.90 13.37 0.12
CA ALA A 251 -4.26 11.99 -0.17
C ALA A 251 -5.78 11.83 -0.33
N GLU A 252 -6.19 11.38 -1.51
CA GLU A 252 -7.52 10.85 -1.74
C GLU A 252 -7.63 9.45 -1.12
N THR A 253 -8.57 9.25 -0.21
CA THR A 253 -8.74 7.96 0.50
C THR A 253 -9.88 7.15 -0.08
N VAL A 254 -9.60 5.89 -0.41
CA VAL A 254 -10.55 4.92 -0.96
C VAL A 254 -10.68 3.73 0.00
N THR A 255 -11.84 3.54 0.62
CA THR A 255 -12.10 2.36 1.46
C THR A 255 -12.71 1.25 0.64
N VAL A 256 -12.08 0.06 0.66
CA VAL A 256 -12.54 -1.12 -0.06
C VAL A 256 -13.18 -2.11 0.91
N GLY A 257 -14.44 -2.45 0.64
CA GLY A 257 -15.21 -3.40 1.44
C GLY A 257 -14.86 -4.86 1.15
N GLY A 258 -15.02 -5.73 2.16
CA GLY A 258 -14.94 -7.18 1.96
C GLY A 258 -13.55 -7.75 1.69
N VAL A 259 -12.50 -6.95 1.82
CA VAL A 259 -11.09 -7.35 1.67
C VAL A 259 -10.30 -7.10 2.94
N GLY A 260 -9.29 -7.92 3.18
CA GLY A 260 -8.28 -7.74 4.22
C GLY A 260 -6.98 -7.20 3.64
N HIS A 261 -5.92 -7.18 4.45
CA HIS A 261 -4.62 -6.58 4.14
C HIS A 261 -4.02 -7.07 2.82
N ASN A 262 -3.81 -8.37 2.70
CA ASN A 262 -3.24 -8.98 1.50
C ASN A 262 -4.29 -9.24 0.42
N GLY A 263 -5.56 -9.36 0.81
CA GLY A 263 -6.68 -9.50 -0.10
C GLY A 263 -6.79 -8.34 -1.10
N MET A 264 -6.26 -7.17 -0.77
CA MET A 264 -6.20 -6.03 -1.68
C MET A 264 -5.41 -6.31 -2.96
N LEU A 265 -4.34 -7.10 -2.86
CA LEU A 265 -3.49 -7.47 -4.01
C LEU A 265 -4.19 -8.44 -4.98
N LEU A 266 -5.23 -9.13 -4.51
CA LEU A 266 -5.99 -10.14 -5.26
C LEU A 266 -7.41 -9.66 -5.63
N SER A 267 -7.76 -8.42 -5.30
CA SER A 267 -9.08 -7.86 -5.56
C SER A 267 -9.15 -7.22 -6.94
N TRP A 268 -10.00 -7.75 -7.82
CA TRP A 268 -10.27 -7.13 -9.12
C TRP A 268 -10.87 -5.73 -9.00
N GLU A 269 -11.61 -5.44 -7.94
CA GLU A 269 -12.12 -4.10 -7.66
C GLU A 269 -10.97 -3.12 -7.42
N VAL A 270 -10.00 -3.52 -6.57
CA VAL A 270 -8.81 -2.69 -6.29
C VAL A 270 -7.99 -2.49 -7.57
N VAL A 271 -7.73 -3.58 -8.30
CA VAL A 271 -6.97 -3.54 -9.56
C VAL A 271 -7.65 -2.60 -10.56
N GLY A 272 -8.96 -2.72 -10.77
CA GLY A 272 -9.71 -1.86 -11.69
C GLY A 272 -9.58 -0.39 -11.31
N ARG A 273 -9.79 -0.05 -10.03
CA ARG A 273 -9.66 1.32 -9.53
C ARG A 273 -8.25 1.90 -9.71
N ILE A 274 -7.21 1.09 -9.52
CA ILE A 274 -5.82 1.54 -9.74
C ILE A 274 -5.58 1.78 -11.22
N VAL A 275 -6.00 0.85 -12.07
CA VAL A 275 -5.86 0.96 -13.53
C VAL A 275 -6.57 2.20 -14.07
N ASP A 276 -7.75 2.53 -13.54
CA ASP A 276 -8.50 3.73 -13.93
C ASP A 276 -7.91 5.03 -13.36
N ALA A 277 -7.17 4.94 -12.27
CA ALA A 277 -6.55 6.10 -11.63
C ALA A 277 -5.20 6.50 -12.25
N LEU A 278 -4.51 5.56 -12.89
CA LEU A 278 -3.23 5.83 -13.54
C LEU A 278 -3.48 6.26 -15.00
N PRO A 279 -3.18 7.51 -15.36
CA PRO A 279 -3.31 7.97 -16.73
C PRO A 279 -2.35 7.21 -17.66
N ALA A 280 -2.83 6.97 -18.85
CA ALA A 280 -2.04 6.37 -19.94
C ALA A 280 -1.06 7.39 -20.53
#